data_5af91532a779457a58faccb321003a15
#
_entry.id   5af91532a779457a58faccb321003a15
#
_cell.length_a   1.000
_cell.length_b   1.000
_cell.length_c   1.000
_cell.angle_alpha   90.00
_cell.angle_beta   90.00
_cell.angle_gamma   90.00
#
_symmetry.space_group_name_H-M   'P 1'
#
loop_
_entity.id
_entity.type
_entity.pdbx_description
1 polymer ?
#
loop_
_entity_poly.entity_id
_entity_poly.type
_entity_poly.pdbx_seq_one_letter_code
_entity_poly.pdbx_strand_id
1 'polypeptide(L)'
;MMQEKVTELGSQAILLPENEFHSFRLQFNSLFIKEELNTAHNLALKTLSSENLNSDELVELARCFQLLGDKDNTLTCLEKAIQIDDQNKKAKVLKLELLDSLEQKGQYLDFLQHCLHNDPQEKQYYLLLHTFYTENGQNELAENVSALALSNGINLVLPNVEIEITGDDFPPDPVAIEDPILLSNYLTLFAGRENCYARQWVSDKGKTGYTPVIEPLNPVLIRNHLQGIQTLGVYQLTLKNQVKWIVFDIDIINDYLDDIHDPHFREWIDNGFLQVLNNFDNILQTFQLRAVYEYSGYKGYHIWLFLQEYTSAAIARTFALKLATQIDISSFPFQIEVFPKQTRTSTNNFGNLIKLPGGVHRFSGLKSTFFTLTDGALEPLPLSSLLKKPPLISPSDFLSALCSLQPDFSCNTLDSSRENYQTENVNISIIPAEPSP
;
A
#
# COMPACT_ATOMS: atom_id res chain seq x y z
N MET A 1 17.65 31.19 66.01
CA MET A 1 18.46 31.17 64.79
C MET A 1 18.43 29.73 64.28
N MET A 2 17.50 29.43 63.43
CA MET A 2 17.37 28.11 62.81
C MET A 2 18.04 28.20 61.45
N GLN A 3 19.03 27.38 61.18
CA GLN A 3 19.64 27.19 59.89
C GLN A 3 18.78 26.15 59.12
N GLU A 4 18.22 26.58 58.04
CA GLU A 4 17.57 25.72 57.06
C GLU A 4 18.62 24.87 56.28
N LYS A 5 18.47 23.59 56.39
CA LYS A 5 19.15 22.62 55.52
C LYS A 5 18.40 22.54 54.20
N VAL A 6 19.00 23.03 53.16
CA VAL A 6 18.59 22.77 51.79
C VAL A 6 19.06 21.33 51.45
N THR A 7 18.13 20.42 51.35
CA THR A 7 18.36 19.07 50.85
C THR A 7 18.31 19.13 49.32
N GLU A 8 19.44 18.89 48.67
CA GLU A 8 19.53 18.55 47.27
C GLU A 8 18.78 17.24 46.98
N LEU A 9 17.63 17.33 46.36
CA LEU A 9 16.99 16.19 45.71
C LEU A 9 17.60 16.07 44.29
N GLY A 10 18.56 15.17 44.21
CA GLY A 10 19.07 14.71 42.95
C GLY A 10 17.94 14.09 42.12
N SER A 11 17.61 14.71 41.00
CA SER A 11 16.77 14.13 39.94
C SER A 11 17.48 12.94 39.36
N GLN A 12 17.35 11.76 39.93
CA GLN A 12 17.52 10.52 39.21
C GLN A 12 16.35 10.41 38.19
N ALA A 13 16.63 10.71 36.96
CA ALA A 13 15.79 10.28 35.87
C ALA A 13 15.67 8.75 35.96
N ILE A 14 14.49 8.28 36.36
CA ILE A 14 14.13 6.85 36.25
C ILE A 14 14.09 6.58 34.76
N LEU A 15 15.21 6.07 34.23
CA LEU A 15 15.22 5.42 32.93
C LEU A 15 14.25 4.23 33.06
N LEU A 16 13.07 4.39 32.47
CA LEU A 16 12.19 3.24 32.24
C LEU A 16 13.03 2.18 31.51
N PRO A 17 12.96 0.90 31.89
CA PRO A 17 13.67 -0.15 31.19
C PRO A 17 13.31 -0.05 29.72
N GLU A 18 14.32 0.04 28.84
CA GLU A 18 14.12 -0.02 27.40
C GLU A 18 13.26 -1.25 27.13
N ASN A 19 12.09 -1.03 26.52
CA ASN A 19 11.22 -2.13 26.17
C ASN A 19 11.99 -3.04 25.21
N GLU A 20 12.26 -4.28 25.61
CA GLU A 20 13.04 -5.24 24.82
C GLU A 20 12.48 -5.39 23.41
N PHE A 21 11.17 -5.26 23.26
CA PHE A 21 10.53 -5.30 21.96
C PHE A 21 10.84 -4.06 21.08
N HIS A 22 10.97 -2.89 21.69
CA HIS A 22 11.41 -1.70 20.96
C HIS A 22 12.85 -1.86 20.41
N SER A 23 13.75 -2.40 21.23
CA SER A 23 15.12 -2.73 20.79
C SER A 23 15.12 -3.76 19.65
N PHE A 24 14.30 -4.81 19.77
CA PHE A 24 14.09 -5.77 18.68
C PHE A 24 13.67 -5.07 17.37
N ARG A 25 12.68 -4.19 17.41
CA ARG A 25 12.18 -3.48 16.21
C ARG A 25 13.29 -2.68 15.52
N LEU A 26 14.10 -1.96 16.28
CA LEU A 26 15.21 -1.17 15.73
C LEU A 26 16.26 -2.09 15.07
N GLN A 27 16.64 -3.19 15.73
CA GLN A 27 17.59 -4.15 15.20
C GLN A 27 17.05 -4.85 13.95
N PHE A 28 15.78 -5.32 13.99
CA PHE A 28 15.13 -5.95 12.85
C PHE A 28 15.13 -5.03 11.63
N ASN A 29 14.68 -3.78 11.79
CA ASN A 29 14.65 -2.82 10.71
C ASN A 29 16.04 -2.56 10.12
N SER A 30 17.08 -2.45 10.98
CA SER A 30 18.45 -2.28 10.53
C SER A 30 18.94 -3.46 9.70
N LEU A 31 18.70 -4.70 10.16
CA LEU A 31 19.08 -5.92 9.45
C LEU A 31 18.30 -6.07 8.13
N PHE A 32 17.01 -5.77 8.17
CA PHE A 32 16.15 -5.87 7.00
C PHE A 32 16.58 -4.90 5.89
N ILE A 33 16.93 -3.66 6.25
CA ILE A 33 17.43 -2.65 5.32
C ILE A 33 18.79 -3.05 4.71
N LYS A 34 19.65 -3.67 5.51
CA LYS A 34 20.95 -4.19 5.03
C LYS A 34 20.83 -5.48 4.22
N GLU A 35 19.61 -5.94 3.96
CA GLU A 35 19.34 -7.23 3.30
C GLU A 35 19.91 -8.46 4.02
N GLU A 36 20.30 -8.32 5.29
CA GLU A 36 20.73 -9.43 6.15
C GLU A 36 19.51 -10.25 6.62
N LEU A 37 18.74 -10.75 5.65
CA LEU A 37 17.40 -11.32 5.88
C LEU A 37 17.43 -12.58 6.75
N ASN A 38 18.49 -13.39 6.64
CA ASN A 38 18.64 -14.57 7.50
C ASN A 38 18.89 -14.18 8.95
N THR A 39 19.67 -13.11 9.19
CA THR A 39 19.92 -12.59 10.53
C THR A 39 18.67 -11.94 11.10
N ALA A 40 17.92 -11.18 10.30
CA ALA A 40 16.63 -10.60 10.67
C ALA A 40 15.60 -11.67 11.01
N HIS A 41 15.55 -12.75 10.21
CA HIS A 41 14.66 -13.89 10.46
C HIS A 41 15.02 -14.61 11.77
N ASN A 42 16.29 -14.89 12.03
CA ASN A 42 16.74 -15.51 13.28
C ASN A 42 16.43 -14.63 14.50
N LEU A 43 16.57 -13.30 14.36
CA LEU A 43 16.20 -12.35 15.39
C LEU A 43 14.68 -12.39 15.68
N ALA A 44 13.85 -12.43 14.65
CA ALA A 44 12.40 -12.53 14.77
C ALA A 44 11.99 -13.87 15.44
N LEU A 45 12.60 -15.00 15.07
CA LEU A 45 12.37 -16.30 15.70
C LEU A 45 12.76 -16.29 17.18
N LYS A 46 13.89 -15.69 17.52
CA LYS A 46 14.29 -15.55 18.93
C LYS A 46 13.29 -14.73 19.72
N THR A 47 12.78 -13.63 19.12
CA THR A 47 11.76 -12.79 19.77
C THR A 47 10.43 -13.52 19.93
N LEU A 48 10.02 -14.34 18.93
CA LEU A 48 8.80 -15.17 19.03
C LEU A 48 8.88 -16.21 20.16
N SER A 49 10.09 -16.62 20.52
CA SER A 49 10.32 -17.57 21.64
C SER A 49 10.23 -16.90 23.01
N SER A 50 10.09 -15.59 23.09
CA SER A 50 9.88 -14.88 24.36
C SER A 50 8.46 -15.11 24.88
N GLU A 51 8.33 -15.40 26.17
CA GLU A 51 7.04 -15.68 26.83
C GLU A 51 6.28 -14.39 27.18
N ASN A 52 6.86 -13.21 27.02
CA ASN A 52 6.36 -11.94 27.56
C ASN A 52 5.79 -10.98 26.51
N LEU A 53 5.53 -11.45 25.29
CA LEU A 53 4.97 -10.60 24.23
C LEU A 53 3.47 -10.39 24.46
N ASN A 54 3.01 -9.14 24.38
CA ASN A 54 1.58 -8.82 24.39
C ASN A 54 0.98 -8.98 22.96
N SER A 55 -0.35 -8.84 22.87
CA SER A 55 -1.09 -9.03 21.62
C SER A 55 -0.63 -8.07 20.50
N ASP A 56 -0.40 -6.79 20.80
CA ASP A 56 0.04 -5.82 19.81
C ASP A 56 1.49 -6.07 19.35
N GLU A 57 2.38 -6.48 20.26
CA GLU A 57 3.76 -6.86 19.94
C GLU A 57 3.81 -8.08 19.02
N LEU A 58 2.92 -9.04 19.25
CA LEU A 58 2.78 -10.21 18.36
C LEU A 58 2.25 -9.83 16.98
N VAL A 59 1.35 -8.86 16.87
CA VAL A 59 0.90 -8.32 15.58
C VAL A 59 2.06 -7.66 14.84
N GLU A 60 2.88 -6.87 15.53
CA GLU A 60 4.05 -6.25 14.90
C GLU A 60 5.11 -7.30 14.50
N LEU A 61 5.29 -8.34 15.31
CA LEU A 61 6.17 -9.45 14.97
C LEU A 61 5.65 -10.25 13.76
N ALA A 62 4.33 -10.46 13.67
CA ALA A 62 3.69 -11.05 12.50
C ALA A 62 4.00 -10.27 11.22
N ARG A 63 3.95 -8.93 11.29
CA ARG A 63 4.36 -8.07 10.16
C ARG A 63 5.82 -8.24 9.78
N CYS A 64 6.72 -8.43 10.76
CA CYS A 64 8.12 -8.72 10.48
C CYS A 64 8.28 -10.03 9.71
N PHE A 65 7.59 -11.11 10.12
CA PHE A 65 7.58 -12.37 9.39
C PHE A 65 6.93 -12.25 8.01
N GLN A 66 5.87 -11.47 7.89
CA GLN A 66 5.22 -11.18 6.60
C GLN A 66 6.19 -10.48 5.63
N LEU A 67 6.98 -9.51 6.11
CA LEU A 67 8.02 -8.85 5.33
C LEU A 67 9.10 -9.83 4.86
N LEU A 68 9.42 -10.83 5.66
CA LEU A 68 10.38 -11.89 5.33
C LEU A 68 9.77 -13.00 4.43
N GLY A 69 8.47 -12.97 4.19
CA GLY A 69 7.76 -13.99 3.43
C GLY A 69 7.51 -15.30 4.20
N ASP A 70 7.69 -15.28 5.51
CA ASP A 70 7.47 -16.43 6.39
C ASP A 70 6.01 -16.48 6.85
N LYS A 71 5.20 -17.15 6.06
CA LYS A 71 3.74 -17.25 6.28
C LYS A 71 3.38 -18.06 7.53
N ASP A 72 4.14 -19.10 7.83
CA ASP A 72 3.87 -20.00 8.96
C ASP A 72 4.07 -19.28 10.30
N ASN A 73 5.18 -18.56 10.45
CA ASN A 73 5.43 -17.77 11.65
C ASN A 73 4.54 -16.52 11.71
N THR A 74 4.15 -15.95 10.57
CA THR A 74 3.13 -14.89 10.53
C THR A 74 1.82 -15.39 11.13
N LEU A 75 1.33 -16.54 10.69
CA LEU A 75 0.09 -17.13 11.21
C LEU A 75 0.20 -17.47 12.68
N THR A 76 1.32 -18.06 13.10
CA THR A 76 1.59 -18.39 14.51
C THR A 76 1.52 -17.16 15.42
N CYS A 77 2.12 -16.04 15.01
CA CYS A 77 2.07 -14.79 15.76
C CYS A 77 0.65 -14.24 15.87
N LEU A 78 -0.11 -14.24 14.77
CA LEU A 78 -1.48 -13.75 14.76
C LEU A 78 -2.42 -14.62 15.62
N GLU A 79 -2.24 -15.94 15.61
CA GLU A 79 -2.99 -16.86 16.45
C GLU A 79 -2.72 -16.64 17.94
N LYS A 80 -1.45 -16.48 18.31
CA LYS A 80 -1.07 -16.13 19.68
C LYS A 80 -1.63 -14.77 20.09
N ALA A 81 -1.59 -13.77 19.20
CA ALA A 81 -2.12 -12.44 19.47
C ALA A 81 -3.62 -12.49 19.78
N ILE A 82 -4.38 -13.23 18.97
CA ILE A 82 -5.84 -13.42 19.16
C ILE A 82 -6.13 -14.24 20.42
N GLN A 83 -5.28 -15.22 20.76
CA GLN A 83 -5.41 -16.01 21.98
C GLN A 83 -5.20 -15.16 23.24
N ILE A 84 -4.30 -14.17 23.21
CA ILE A 84 -4.03 -13.25 24.33
C ILE A 84 -5.13 -12.20 24.44
N ASP A 85 -5.53 -11.63 23.31
CA ASP A 85 -6.58 -10.62 23.21
C ASP A 85 -7.51 -10.93 22.03
N ASP A 86 -8.61 -11.52 22.35
CA ASP A 86 -9.62 -11.90 21.38
C ASP A 86 -10.36 -10.67 20.79
N GLN A 87 -10.20 -9.48 21.36
CA GLN A 87 -10.74 -8.24 20.84
C GLN A 87 -9.76 -7.50 19.90
N ASN A 88 -8.56 -8.01 19.69
CA ASN A 88 -7.58 -7.40 18.81
C ASN A 88 -8.02 -7.50 17.34
N LYS A 89 -8.73 -6.47 16.85
CA LYS A 89 -9.23 -6.39 15.49
C LYS A 89 -8.10 -6.43 14.44
N LYS A 90 -6.94 -5.82 14.75
CA LYS A 90 -5.79 -5.82 13.86
C LYS A 90 -5.25 -7.23 13.59
N ALA A 91 -5.15 -8.04 14.65
CA ALA A 91 -4.74 -9.44 14.54
C ALA A 91 -5.73 -10.25 13.69
N LYS A 92 -7.04 -10.06 13.92
CA LYS A 92 -8.10 -10.76 13.18
C LYS A 92 -8.08 -10.40 11.69
N VAL A 93 -8.00 -9.12 11.35
CA VAL A 93 -7.96 -8.65 9.94
C VAL A 93 -6.71 -9.17 9.24
N LEU A 94 -5.53 -9.04 9.85
CA LEU A 94 -4.29 -9.57 9.25
C LEU A 94 -4.32 -11.09 9.05
N LYS A 95 -4.97 -11.83 9.96
CA LYS A 95 -5.15 -13.28 9.79
C LYS A 95 -6.06 -13.59 8.60
N LEU A 96 -7.15 -12.86 8.43
CA LEU A 96 -8.03 -12.99 7.26
C LEU A 96 -7.28 -12.69 5.96
N GLU A 97 -6.54 -11.58 5.90
CA GLU A 97 -5.72 -11.22 4.73
C GLU A 97 -4.67 -12.32 4.41
N LEU A 98 -4.05 -12.90 5.44
CA LEU A 98 -3.10 -13.98 5.25
C LEU A 98 -3.77 -15.24 4.70
N LEU A 99 -4.89 -15.67 5.27
CA LEU A 99 -5.63 -16.86 4.83
C LEU A 99 -6.14 -16.71 3.39
N ASP A 100 -6.58 -15.52 3.01
CA ASP A 100 -6.96 -15.19 1.63
C ASP A 100 -5.74 -15.28 0.70
N SER A 101 -4.62 -14.69 1.08
CA SER A 101 -3.36 -14.76 0.31
C SER A 101 -2.80 -16.19 0.15
N LEU A 102 -3.22 -17.11 1.01
CA LEU A 102 -2.86 -18.53 0.98
C LEU A 102 -3.87 -19.37 0.20
N GLU A 103 -4.94 -18.76 -0.31
CA GLU A 103 -6.07 -19.44 -0.96
C GLU A 103 -6.75 -20.50 -0.05
N GLN A 104 -6.62 -20.34 1.26
CA GLN A 104 -7.18 -21.27 2.26
C GLN A 104 -8.66 -20.95 2.53
N LYS A 105 -9.49 -21.01 1.49
CA LYS A 105 -10.88 -20.58 1.50
C LYS A 105 -11.72 -21.16 2.63
N GLY A 106 -11.51 -22.43 3.00
CA GLY A 106 -12.22 -23.07 4.09
C GLY A 106 -11.88 -22.43 5.45
N GLN A 107 -10.60 -22.31 5.74
CA GLN A 107 -10.13 -21.70 7.00
C GLN A 107 -10.48 -20.21 7.07
N TYR A 108 -10.41 -19.50 5.94
CA TYR A 108 -10.84 -18.10 5.84
C TYR A 108 -12.31 -17.96 6.24
N LEU A 109 -13.19 -18.76 5.63
CA LEU A 109 -14.62 -18.70 5.89
C LEU A 109 -14.96 -19.06 7.34
N ASP A 110 -14.39 -20.16 7.86
CA ASP A 110 -14.60 -20.60 9.23
C ASP A 110 -14.16 -19.52 10.23
N PHE A 111 -13.01 -18.92 9.99
CA PHE A 111 -12.49 -17.87 10.88
C PHE A 111 -13.28 -16.57 10.77
N LEU A 112 -13.70 -16.18 9.59
CA LEU A 112 -14.53 -15.00 9.36
C LEU A 112 -15.92 -15.12 10.03
N GLN A 113 -16.54 -16.30 9.91
CA GLN A 113 -17.79 -16.60 10.62
C GLN A 113 -17.62 -16.57 12.14
N HIS A 114 -16.50 -17.07 12.66
CA HIS A 114 -16.15 -16.98 14.06
C HIS A 114 -15.99 -15.51 14.52
N CYS A 115 -15.30 -14.68 13.76
CA CYS A 115 -15.16 -13.25 14.02
C CYS A 115 -16.52 -12.54 14.07
N LEU A 116 -17.38 -12.84 13.10
CA LEU A 116 -18.72 -12.27 13.01
C LEU A 116 -19.62 -12.70 14.19
N HIS A 117 -19.50 -13.95 14.64
CA HIS A 117 -20.24 -14.45 15.79
C HIS A 117 -19.85 -13.72 17.09
N ASN A 118 -18.56 -13.45 17.26
CA ASN A 118 -18.01 -12.80 18.47
C ASN A 118 -18.19 -11.27 18.47
N ASP A 119 -18.24 -10.65 17.30
CA ASP A 119 -18.48 -9.21 17.14
C ASP A 119 -19.53 -8.96 16.04
N PRO A 120 -20.82 -9.20 16.33
CA PRO A 120 -21.88 -9.05 15.35
C PRO A 120 -22.21 -7.59 14.99
N GLN A 121 -21.55 -6.62 15.60
CA GLN A 121 -21.69 -5.20 15.28
C GLN A 121 -20.57 -4.71 14.33
N GLU A 122 -19.58 -5.54 14.02
CA GLU A 122 -18.49 -5.16 13.14
C GLU A 122 -18.90 -5.30 11.66
N LYS A 123 -19.22 -4.18 11.02
CA LYS A 123 -19.66 -4.09 9.62
C LYS A 123 -18.69 -4.75 8.64
N GLN A 124 -17.38 -4.64 8.92
CA GLN A 124 -16.35 -5.18 8.06
C GLN A 124 -16.45 -6.70 7.86
N TYR A 125 -16.84 -7.46 8.90
CA TYR A 125 -16.99 -8.91 8.76
C TYR A 125 -18.15 -9.31 7.86
N TYR A 126 -19.25 -8.56 7.86
CA TYR A 126 -20.34 -8.78 6.93
C TYR A 126 -19.93 -8.48 5.50
N LEU A 127 -19.20 -7.39 5.27
CA LEU A 127 -18.70 -7.04 3.93
C LEU A 127 -17.76 -8.13 3.41
N LEU A 128 -16.80 -8.60 4.21
CA LEU A 128 -15.90 -9.68 3.83
C LEU A 128 -16.64 -10.98 3.54
N LEU A 129 -17.64 -11.34 4.36
CA LEU A 129 -18.42 -12.56 4.17
C LEU A 129 -19.31 -12.48 2.93
N HIS A 130 -19.93 -11.33 2.71
CA HIS A 130 -20.71 -11.08 1.50
C HIS A 130 -19.84 -11.15 0.25
N THR A 131 -18.66 -10.50 0.27
CA THR A 131 -17.68 -10.54 -0.83
C THR A 131 -17.24 -11.98 -1.10
N PHE A 132 -16.87 -12.72 -0.05
CA PHE A 132 -16.44 -14.12 -0.17
C PHE A 132 -17.51 -14.97 -0.87
N TYR A 133 -18.77 -14.93 -0.43
CA TYR A 133 -19.83 -15.72 -1.03
C TYR A 133 -20.10 -15.31 -2.49
N THR A 134 -19.97 -14.03 -2.80
CA THR A 134 -20.18 -13.56 -4.16
C THR A 134 -19.07 -13.98 -5.10
N GLU A 135 -17.81 -13.84 -4.70
CA GLU A 135 -16.64 -14.25 -5.49
C GLU A 135 -16.65 -15.76 -5.77
N ASN A 136 -17.29 -16.54 -4.90
CA ASN A 136 -17.47 -17.97 -5.08
C ASN A 136 -18.80 -18.34 -5.79
N GLY A 137 -19.54 -17.35 -6.34
CA GLY A 137 -20.78 -17.59 -7.07
C GLY A 137 -21.98 -17.97 -6.20
N GLN A 138 -21.88 -17.86 -4.88
CA GLN A 138 -22.90 -18.23 -3.90
C GLN A 138 -23.81 -17.05 -3.55
N ASN A 139 -24.45 -16.47 -4.56
CA ASN A 139 -25.21 -15.21 -4.45
C ASN A 139 -26.35 -15.26 -3.42
N GLU A 140 -27.03 -16.39 -3.29
CA GLU A 140 -28.11 -16.55 -2.29
C GLU A 140 -27.55 -16.42 -0.86
N LEU A 141 -26.36 -16.96 -0.59
CA LEU A 141 -25.68 -16.80 0.70
C LEU A 141 -25.22 -15.35 0.94
N ALA A 142 -24.77 -14.66 -0.10
CA ALA A 142 -24.42 -13.25 -0.01
C ALA A 142 -25.65 -12.37 0.32
N GLU A 143 -26.81 -12.64 -0.30
CA GLU A 143 -28.06 -11.96 0.03
C GLU A 143 -28.51 -12.25 1.48
N ASN A 144 -28.33 -13.48 1.97
CA ASN A 144 -28.62 -13.85 3.36
C ASN A 144 -27.71 -13.09 4.34
N VAL A 145 -26.43 -12.87 3.99
CA VAL A 145 -25.51 -12.06 4.80
C VAL A 145 -25.97 -10.60 4.87
N SER A 146 -26.45 -10.03 3.76
CA SER A 146 -27.00 -8.68 3.73
C SER A 146 -28.25 -8.56 4.59
N ALA A 147 -29.13 -9.55 4.55
CA ALA A 147 -30.34 -9.59 5.39
C ALA A 147 -29.99 -9.73 6.87
N LEU A 148 -28.97 -10.55 7.19
CA LEU A 148 -28.48 -10.73 8.57
C LEU A 148 -27.86 -9.42 9.11
N ALA A 149 -27.05 -8.73 8.31
CA ALA A 149 -26.49 -7.44 8.69
C ALA A 149 -27.60 -6.42 8.98
N LEU A 150 -28.59 -6.33 8.12
CA LEU A 150 -29.72 -5.42 8.31
C LEU A 150 -30.52 -5.75 9.59
N SER A 151 -30.71 -7.04 9.90
CA SER A 151 -31.38 -7.45 11.14
C SER A 151 -30.61 -7.06 12.41
N ASN A 152 -29.28 -6.89 12.31
CA ASN A 152 -28.42 -6.38 13.37
C ASN A 152 -28.26 -4.84 13.33
N GLY A 153 -29.06 -4.15 12.52
CA GLY A 153 -29.03 -2.69 12.39
C GLY A 153 -27.87 -2.17 11.52
N ILE A 154 -27.17 -3.08 10.82
CA ILE A 154 -26.03 -2.73 9.94
C ILE A 154 -26.55 -2.70 8.50
N ASN A 155 -26.57 -1.51 7.94
CA ASN A 155 -26.88 -1.36 6.53
C ASN A 155 -25.62 -1.65 5.71
N LEU A 156 -25.60 -2.81 5.03
CA LEU A 156 -24.60 -3.12 4.02
C LEU A 156 -25.02 -2.42 2.72
N VAL A 157 -24.89 -1.11 2.68
CA VAL A 157 -24.98 -0.41 1.41
C VAL A 157 -23.76 -0.88 0.60
N LEU A 158 -23.99 -1.83 -0.28
CA LEU A 158 -23.06 -2.12 -1.36
C LEU A 158 -23.05 -0.85 -2.20
N PRO A 159 -21.89 -0.22 -2.38
CA PRO A 159 -21.85 1.11 -2.94
C PRO A 159 -22.34 1.09 -4.40
N ASN A 160 -23.60 1.41 -4.59
CA ASN A 160 -24.13 1.89 -5.87
C ASN A 160 -24.07 3.42 -5.84
N VAL A 161 -22.87 3.96 -5.74
CA VAL A 161 -22.68 5.40 -5.72
C VAL A 161 -22.36 5.83 -7.15
N GLU A 162 -23.34 6.34 -7.84
CA GLU A 162 -23.11 7.20 -8.99
C GLU A 162 -22.60 8.54 -8.44
N ILE A 163 -21.28 8.69 -8.39
CA ILE A 163 -20.67 10.00 -8.16
C ILE A 163 -20.80 10.75 -9.49
N GLU A 164 -21.71 11.70 -9.56
CA GLU A 164 -21.74 12.68 -10.66
C GLU A 164 -20.55 13.65 -10.55
N ILE A 165 -19.34 13.15 -10.77
CA ILE A 165 -18.29 13.96 -11.36
C ILE A 165 -18.57 13.83 -12.87
N THR A 166 -19.07 14.89 -13.47
CA THR A 166 -19.36 14.88 -14.90
C THR A 166 -18.07 14.57 -15.64
N GLY A 167 -18.02 13.38 -16.26
CA GLY A 167 -16.83 12.86 -16.95
C GLY A 167 -16.39 13.68 -18.18
N ASP A 168 -17.04 14.83 -18.42
CA ASP A 168 -16.77 15.75 -19.51
C ASP A 168 -15.65 16.76 -19.22
N ASP A 169 -15.23 16.92 -17.95
CA ASP A 169 -14.21 17.91 -17.58
C ASP A 169 -12.80 17.52 -18.01
N PHE A 170 -12.55 16.22 -18.29
CA PHE A 170 -11.25 15.72 -18.71
C PHE A 170 -11.37 14.73 -19.87
N PRO A 171 -11.38 15.20 -21.10
CA PRO A 171 -11.46 14.32 -22.27
C PRO A 171 -10.25 13.38 -22.32
N PRO A 172 -10.41 12.18 -22.90
CA PRO A 172 -9.28 11.26 -23.09
C PRO A 172 -8.16 11.99 -23.85
N ASP A 173 -6.91 11.74 -23.46
CA ASP A 173 -5.74 12.26 -24.19
C ASP A 173 -5.52 11.41 -25.46
N PRO A 174 -6.03 11.84 -26.63
CA PRO A 174 -5.95 11.03 -27.84
C PRO A 174 -4.50 10.82 -28.29
N VAL A 175 -3.60 11.74 -27.98
CA VAL A 175 -2.19 11.64 -28.33
C VAL A 175 -1.51 10.49 -27.60
N ALA A 176 -1.84 10.28 -26.32
CA ALA A 176 -1.29 9.16 -25.57
C ALA A 176 -1.78 7.80 -26.06
N ILE A 177 -2.99 7.75 -26.64
CA ILE A 177 -3.61 6.50 -27.12
C ILE A 177 -3.05 6.07 -28.48
N GLU A 178 -2.75 7.01 -29.35
CA GLU A 178 -2.40 6.74 -30.75
C GLU A 178 -0.89 6.65 -31.00
N ASP A 179 -0.08 7.33 -30.19
CA ASP A 179 1.38 7.36 -30.37
C ASP A 179 2.04 6.08 -29.81
N PRO A 180 2.62 5.23 -30.66
CA PRO A 180 3.28 3.99 -30.23
C PRO A 180 4.45 4.22 -29.28
N ILE A 181 5.14 5.37 -29.38
CA ILE A 181 6.25 5.72 -28.50
C ILE A 181 5.72 5.99 -27.10
N LEU A 182 4.61 6.73 -26.99
CA LEU A 182 3.98 7.00 -25.68
C LEU A 182 3.40 5.75 -25.05
N LEU A 183 2.82 4.82 -25.84
CA LEU A 183 2.39 3.52 -25.32
C LEU A 183 3.56 2.68 -24.80
N SER A 184 4.72 2.73 -25.44
CA SER A 184 5.95 2.09 -24.95
C SER A 184 6.46 2.76 -23.67
N ASN A 185 6.43 4.10 -23.61
CA ASN A 185 6.80 4.86 -22.42
C ASN A 185 5.86 4.56 -21.25
N TYR A 186 4.58 4.36 -21.53
CA TYR A 186 3.61 3.92 -20.51
C TYR A 186 4.00 2.57 -19.90
N LEU A 187 4.30 1.57 -20.73
CA LEU A 187 4.75 0.26 -20.27
C LEU A 187 6.03 0.33 -19.43
N THR A 188 6.93 1.25 -19.78
CA THR A 188 8.18 1.46 -19.05
C THR A 188 7.94 2.17 -17.71
N LEU A 189 7.11 3.20 -17.69
CA LEU A 189 6.87 4.03 -16.50
C LEU A 189 6.09 3.26 -15.44
N PHE A 190 5.05 2.53 -15.85
CA PHE A 190 4.19 1.74 -14.97
C PHE A 190 4.59 0.26 -14.95
N ALA A 191 5.87 -0.03 -15.20
CA ALA A 191 6.39 -1.39 -15.22
C ALA A 191 6.18 -2.08 -13.86
N GLY A 192 5.80 -3.35 -13.92
CA GLY A 192 5.67 -4.24 -12.78
C GLY A 192 6.12 -5.66 -13.17
N ARG A 193 5.34 -6.67 -12.80
CA ARG A 193 5.66 -8.07 -13.08
C ARG A 193 5.63 -8.32 -14.59
N GLU A 194 6.69 -8.95 -15.09
CA GLU A 194 6.98 -9.05 -16.51
C GLU A 194 6.09 -10.04 -17.25
N ASN A 195 5.62 -11.08 -16.56
CA ASN A 195 4.96 -12.25 -17.16
C ASN A 195 3.46 -12.33 -16.89
N CYS A 196 2.87 -11.34 -16.25
CA CYS A 196 1.44 -11.33 -16.00
C CYS A 196 0.92 -9.93 -15.71
N TYR A 197 -0.38 -9.76 -15.91
CA TYR A 197 -1.14 -8.59 -15.50
C TYR A 197 -2.50 -9.02 -14.94
N ALA A 198 -3.27 -8.10 -14.42
CA ALA A 198 -4.64 -8.36 -13.97
C ALA A 198 -5.63 -7.69 -14.92
N ARG A 199 -6.73 -8.37 -15.22
CA ARG A 199 -7.86 -7.82 -15.97
C ARG A 199 -9.07 -7.70 -15.07
N GLN A 200 -9.61 -6.50 -14.96
CA GLN A 200 -10.83 -6.27 -14.21
C GLN A 200 -12.01 -6.90 -14.93
N TRP A 201 -12.84 -7.57 -14.18
CA TRP A 201 -14.14 -8.07 -14.63
C TRP A 201 -15.27 -7.36 -13.86
N VAL A 202 -16.44 -7.31 -14.48
CA VAL A 202 -17.69 -6.84 -13.88
C VAL A 202 -18.69 -7.95 -14.08
N SER A 203 -19.36 -8.36 -13.02
CA SER A 203 -20.46 -9.31 -13.11
C SER A 203 -21.76 -8.62 -13.56
N ASP A 204 -22.73 -9.39 -14.01
CA ASP A 204 -24.07 -8.88 -14.38
C ASP A 204 -24.79 -8.17 -13.22
N LYS A 205 -24.32 -8.39 -11.99
CA LYS A 205 -24.83 -7.74 -10.77
C LYS A 205 -23.99 -6.53 -10.30
N GLY A 206 -23.11 -6.00 -11.15
CA GLY A 206 -22.30 -4.81 -10.88
C GLY A 206 -21.09 -5.04 -9.97
N LYS A 207 -20.73 -6.30 -9.65
CA LYS A 207 -19.53 -6.57 -8.85
C LYS A 207 -18.30 -6.53 -9.74
N THR A 208 -17.22 -6.02 -9.19
CA THR A 208 -15.92 -5.92 -9.86
C THR A 208 -14.87 -6.71 -9.12
N GLY A 209 -13.94 -7.27 -9.86
CA GLY A 209 -12.78 -7.95 -9.31
C GLY A 209 -11.69 -8.05 -10.37
N TYR A 210 -10.56 -8.62 -10.02
CA TYR A 210 -9.43 -8.79 -10.92
C TYR A 210 -9.08 -10.27 -11.08
N THR A 211 -8.85 -10.68 -12.34
CA THR A 211 -8.35 -12.01 -12.66
C THR A 211 -6.95 -11.89 -13.23
N PRO A 212 -5.97 -12.67 -12.74
CA PRO A 212 -4.64 -12.70 -13.33
C PRO A 212 -4.67 -13.28 -14.74
N VAL A 213 -3.91 -12.67 -15.64
CA VAL A 213 -3.65 -13.13 -17.00
C VAL A 213 -2.16 -13.39 -17.13
N ILE A 214 -1.79 -14.63 -17.47
CA ILE A 214 -0.39 -15.07 -17.51
C ILE A 214 0.21 -14.76 -18.90
N GLU A 215 0.29 -13.48 -19.19
CA GLU A 215 0.87 -12.91 -20.41
C GLU A 215 1.47 -11.56 -20.09
N PRO A 216 2.53 -11.13 -20.79
CA PRO A 216 3.09 -9.78 -20.63
C PRO A 216 2.11 -8.71 -21.11
N LEU A 217 2.14 -7.56 -20.46
CA LEU A 217 1.48 -6.35 -20.97
C LEU A 217 2.11 -5.95 -22.32
N ASN A 218 1.29 -5.41 -23.21
CA ASN A 218 1.73 -4.93 -24.52
C ASN A 218 1.01 -3.63 -24.92
N PRO A 219 1.48 -2.89 -25.94
CA PRO A 219 0.89 -1.62 -26.34
C PRO A 219 -0.59 -1.70 -26.72
N VAL A 220 -1.05 -2.81 -27.29
CA VAL A 220 -2.46 -2.98 -27.68
C VAL A 220 -3.35 -3.06 -26.45
N LEU A 221 -2.91 -3.80 -25.41
CA LEU A 221 -3.64 -3.89 -24.14
C LEU A 221 -3.71 -2.53 -23.45
N ILE A 222 -2.61 -1.76 -23.45
CA ILE A 222 -2.60 -0.41 -22.88
C ILE A 222 -3.53 0.52 -23.65
N ARG A 223 -3.51 0.47 -25.01
CA ARG A 223 -4.46 1.25 -25.81
C ARG A 223 -5.91 0.95 -25.42
N ASN A 224 -6.28 -0.33 -25.36
CA ASN A 224 -7.62 -0.77 -24.98
C ASN A 224 -8.00 -0.30 -23.56
N HIS A 225 -7.03 -0.29 -22.65
CA HIS A 225 -7.22 0.22 -21.29
C HIS A 225 -7.50 1.72 -21.29
N LEU A 226 -6.69 2.50 -21.99
CA LEU A 226 -6.82 3.95 -22.08
C LEU A 226 -8.10 4.38 -22.81
N GLN A 227 -8.58 3.56 -23.75
CA GLN A 227 -9.86 3.76 -24.45
C GLN A 227 -11.07 3.34 -23.60
N GLY A 228 -10.86 2.72 -22.43
CA GLY A 228 -11.95 2.22 -21.59
C GLY A 228 -12.61 0.92 -22.07
N ILE A 229 -12.06 0.27 -23.11
CA ILE A 229 -12.55 -1.03 -23.60
C ILE A 229 -12.38 -2.10 -22.50
N GLN A 230 -11.26 -2.07 -21.80
CA GLN A 230 -10.95 -2.94 -20.66
C GLN A 230 -10.25 -2.16 -19.56
N THR A 231 -10.34 -2.63 -18.33
CA THR A 231 -9.59 -2.07 -17.20
C THR A 231 -8.55 -3.09 -16.76
N LEU A 232 -7.30 -2.65 -16.69
CA LEU A 232 -6.16 -3.47 -16.34
C LEU A 232 -5.58 -3.06 -15.01
N GLY A 233 -4.94 -4.02 -14.34
CA GLY A 233 -4.11 -3.81 -13.17
C GLY A 233 -2.73 -4.41 -13.39
N VAL A 234 -1.75 -3.87 -12.69
CA VAL A 234 -0.36 -4.34 -12.71
C VAL A 234 0.03 -4.87 -11.35
N TYR A 235 0.63 -6.06 -11.32
CA TYR A 235 1.32 -6.58 -10.14
C TYR A 235 2.66 -5.87 -10.03
N GLN A 236 2.87 -5.16 -8.92
CA GLN A 236 3.99 -4.22 -8.82
C GLN A 236 5.37 -4.89 -8.82
N LEU A 237 5.52 -6.00 -8.11
CA LEU A 237 6.82 -6.64 -7.94
C LEU A 237 7.23 -7.41 -9.18
N THR A 238 8.42 -7.10 -9.70
CA THR A 238 9.08 -7.88 -10.74
C THR A 238 9.39 -9.31 -10.25
N LEU A 239 9.76 -10.20 -11.16
CA LEU A 239 10.23 -11.54 -10.81
C LEU A 239 11.49 -11.53 -9.91
N LYS A 240 12.23 -10.41 -9.89
CA LYS A 240 13.40 -10.19 -9.02
C LYS A 240 13.05 -9.47 -7.71
N ASN A 241 11.77 -9.30 -7.38
CA ASN A 241 11.30 -8.55 -6.21
C ASN A 241 11.79 -7.10 -6.18
N GLN A 242 11.82 -6.45 -7.33
CA GLN A 242 12.16 -5.05 -7.51
C GLN A 242 10.92 -4.26 -7.94
N VAL A 243 10.96 -2.95 -7.74
CA VAL A 243 9.90 -2.03 -8.14
C VAL A 243 10.47 -0.86 -8.93
N LYS A 244 9.65 -0.27 -9.79
CA LYS A 244 9.98 0.90 -10.61
C LYS A 244 9.30 2.18 -10.12
N TRP A 245 8.37 2.05 -9.20
CA TRP A 245 7.58 3.13 -8.62
C TRP A 245 7.11 2.78 -7.21
N ILE A 246 6.78 3.82 -6.45
CA ILE A 246 6.14 3.74 -5.13
C ILE A 246 4.82 4.49 -5.25
N VAL A 247 3.76 3.99 -4.62
CA VAL A 247 2.46 4.67 -4.58
C VAL A 247 1.96 4.74 -3.15
N PHE A 248 1.39 5.89 -2.82
CA PHE A 248 0.56 6.08 -1.65
C PHE A 248 -0.87 6.23 -2.15
N ASP A 249 -1.71 5.31 -1.75
CA ASP A 249 -3.12 5.26 -2.10
C ASP A 249 -3.90 5.83 -0.92
N ILE A 250 -4.47 7.02 -1.11
CA ILE A 250 -5.22 7.75 -0.09
C ILE A 250 -6.69 7.67 -0.45
N ASP A 251 -7.43 6.93 0.34
CA ASP A 251 -8.85 6.65 0.12
C ASP A 251 -9.70 7.17 1.27
N ILE A 252 -10.94 7.56 0.96
CA ILE A 252 -11.98 7.75 1.96
C ILE A 252 -12.28 6.39 2.59
N ILE A 253 -12.34 6.34 3.93
CA ILE A 253 -12.76 5.14 4.68
C ILE A 253 -14.19 4.77 4.28
N ASN A 254 -14.43 3.49 4.03
CA ASN A 254 -15.71 3.00 3.50
C ASN A 254 -16.94 3.42 4.32
N ASP A 255 -16.80 3.59 5.63
CA ASP A 255 -17.89 3.99 6.52
C ASP A 255 -18.45 5.38 6.23
N TYR A 256 -17.73 6.21 5.49
CA TYR A 256 -18.12 7.58 5.12
C TYR A 256 -18.52 7.73 3.65
N LEU A 257 -18.55 6.63 2.89
CA LEU A 257 -18.92 6.69 1.46
C LEU A 257 -20.37 7.07 1.23
N ASP A 258 -21.26 6.76 2.16
CA ASP A 258 -22.68 7.11 2.09
C ASP A 258 -22.90 8.63 2.23
N ASP A 259 -22.00 9.33 2.92
CA ASP A 259 -22.10 10.77 3.17
C ASP A 259 -21.57 11.64 2.01
N ILE A 260 -20.92 11.03 1.01
CA ILE A 260 -20.32 11.75 -0.15
C ILE A 260 -21.37 12.53 -0.95
N HIS A 261 -22.63 12.13 -0.89
CA HIS A 261 -23.73 12.82 -1.56
C HIS A 261 -24.18 14.12 -0.87
N ASP A 262 -23.79 14.32 0.41
CA ASP A 262 -24.01 15.60 1.07
C ASP A 262 -23.01 16.63 0.53
N PRO A 263 -23.47 17.76 -0.03
CA PRO A 263 -22.58 18.77 -0.63
C PRO A 263 -21.58 19.36 0.35
N HIS A 264 -21.96 19.52 1.64
CA HIS A 264 -21.06 20.07 2.66
C HIS A 264 -19.99 19.05 3.05
N PHE A 265 -20.38 17.78 3.18
CA PHE A 265 -19.44 16.70 3.43
C PHE A 265 -18.48 16.54 2.25
N ARG A 266 -18.98 16.62 1.02
CA ARG A 266 -18.16 16.56 -0.19
C ARG A 266 -17.13 17.70 -0.26
N GLU A 267 -17.56 18.94 -0.03
CA GLU A 267 -16.65 20.10 0.01
C GLU A 267 -15.57 19.92 1.10
N TRP A 268 -15.95 19.44 2.27
CA TRP A 268 -15.01 19.17 3.36
C TRP A 268 -13.99 18.09 2.99
N ILE A 269 -14.42 17.00 2.34
CA ILE A 269 -13.55 15.91 1.88
C ILE A 269 -12.60 16.40 0.78
N ASP A 270 -13.09 17.15 -0.20
CA ASP A 270 -12.26 17.67 -1.29
C ASP A 270 -11.19 18.64 -0.77
N ASN A 271 -11.54 19.51 0.16
CA ASN A 271 -10.58 20.36 0.88
C ASN A 271 -9.59 19.52 1.70
N GLY A 272 -10.05 18.44 2.32
CA GLY A 272 -9.23 17.48 3.06
C GLY A 272 -8.18 16.81 2.16
N PHE A 273 -8.57 16.32 1.01
CA PHE A 273 -7.62 15.78 0.04
C PHE A 273 -6.58 16.80 -0.37
N LEU A 274 -7.02 18.01 -0.74
CA LEU A 274 -6.09 19.08 -1.14
C LEU A 274 -5.10 19.42 -0.02
N GLN A 275 -5.55 19.47 1.23
CA GLN A 275 -4.69 19.71 2.39
C GLN A 275 -3.67 18.58 2.58
N VAL A 276 -4.09 17.31 2.48
CA VAL A 276 -3.21 16.14 2.64
C VAL A 276 -2.19 16.07 1.51
N LEU A 277 -2.62 16.29 0.26
CA LEU A 277 -1.74 16.29 -0.90
C LEU A 277 -0.70 17.42 -0.83
N ASN A 278 -1.10 18.62 -0.39
CA ASN A 278 -0.17 19.74 -0.15
C ASN A 278 0.85 19.42 0.95
N ASN A 279 0.40 18.84 2.05
CA ASN A 279 1.30 18.40 3.13
C ASN A 279 2.31 17.39 2.61
N PHE A 280 1.84 16.42 1.82
CA PHE A 280 2.70 15.40 1.21
C PHE A 280 3.75 16.04 0.29
N ASP A 281 3.32 16.96 -0.59
CA ASP A 281 4.22 17.65 -1.52
C ASP A 281 5.28 18.47 -0.78
N ASN A 282 4.89 19.20 0.26
CA ASN A 282 5.81 19.96 1.10
C ASN A 282 6.87 19.05 1.75
N ILE A 283 6.48 17.88 2.24
CA ILE A 283 7.43 16.91 2.79
C ILE A 283 8.37 16.39 1.70
N LEU A 284 7.86 16.03 0.52
CA LEU A 284 8.69 15.59 -0.61
C LEU A 284 9.70 16.66 -1.05
N GLN A 285 9.28 17.92 -1.07
CA GLN A 285 10.17 19.05 -1.41
C GLN A 285 11.35 19.16 -0.45
N THR A 286 11.19 18.84 0.85
CA THR A 286 12.31 18.83 1.81
C THR A 286 13.39 17.83 1.42
N PHE A 287 13.01 16.76 0.71
CA PHE A 287 13.91 15.73 0.18
C PHE A 287 14.27 15.98 -1.30
N GLN A 288 13.84 17.08 -1.89
CA GLN A 288 14.01 17.40 -3.31
C GLN A 288 13.39 16.36 -4.26
N LEU A 289 12.38 15.64 -3.78
CA LEU A 289 11.62 14.68 -4.54
C LEU A 289 10.37 15.31 -5.16
N ARG A 290 9.89 14.72 -6.25
CA ARG A 290 8.66 15.14 -6.93
C ARG A 290 7.72 13.96 -7.12
N ALA A 291 6.44 14.20 -6.85
CA ALA A 291 5.38 13.26 -7.12
C ALA A 291 4.51 13.66 -8.31
N VAL A 292 3.70 12.73 -8.75
CA VAL A 292 2.55 12.95 -9.63
C VAL A 292 1.31 12.48 -8.88
N TYR A 293 0.27 13.25 -8.94
CA TYR A 293 -0.99 12.99 -8.26
C TYR A 293 -2.00 12.45 -9.26
N GLU A 294 -2.70 11.39 -8.92
CA GLU A 294 -3.74 10.80 -9.74
C GLU A 294 -5.04 10.72 -8.95
N TYR A 295 -6.11 11.31 -9.45
CA TYR A 295 -7.43 10.95 -8.99
C TYR A 295 -7.76 9.53 -9.47
N SER A 296 -8.08 8.62 -8.57
CA SER A 296 -8.24 7.19 -8.88
C SER A 296 -9.42 6.87 -9.78
N GLY A 297 -10.32 7.84 -9.96
CA GLY A 297 -11.61 7.67 -10.66
C GLY A 297 -12.73 7.18 -9.73
N TYR A 298 -12.54 7.18 -8.41
CA TYR A 298 -13.56 6.77 -7.46
C TYR A 298 -13.51 7.57 -6.15
N LYS A 299 -12.81 7.09 -5.13
CA LYS A 299 -12.92 7.60 -3.76
C LYS A 299 -11.62 8.18 -3.19
N GLY A 300 -10.58 8.31 -4.02
CA GLY A 300 -9.28 8.72 -3.50
C GLY A 300 -8.28 9.15 -4.54
N TYR A 301 -7.07 9.35 -4.07
CA TYR A 301 -5.93 9.78 -4.85
C TYR A 301 -4.75 8.84 -4.68
N HIS A 302 -4.04 8.57 -5.79
CA HIS A 302 -2.74 7.93 -5.78
C HIS A 302 -1.64 8.99 -5.89
N ILE A 303 -0.63 8.90 -5.05
CA ILE A 303 0.58 9.72 -5.14
C ILE A 303 1.70 8.83 -5.67
N TRP A 304 2.17 9.12 -6.87
CA TRP A 304 3.16 8.33 -7.60
C TRP A 304 4.56 8.92 -7.45
N LEU A 305 5.51 8.10 -6.99
CA LEU A 305 6.95 8.38 -7.03
C LEU A 305 7.59 7.43 -8.03
N PHE A 306 8.06 7.95 -9.14
CA PHE A 306 8.69 7.15 -10.20
C PHE A 306 10.20 7.08 -9.99
N LEU A 307 10.75 5.87 -9.97
CA LEU A 307 12.17 5.64 -9.79
C LEU A 307 12.88 5.55 -11.15
N GLN A 308 14.02 6.20 -11.29
CA GLN A 308 14.82 6.12 -12.50
C GLN A 308 15.31 4.70 -12.77
N GLU A 309 15.62 3.95 -11.71
CA GLU A 309 16.09 2.57 -11.78
C GLU A 309 15.23 1.65 -10.91
N TYR A 310 15.29 0.35 -11.20
CA TYR A 310 14.65 -0.65 -10.35
C TYR A 310 15.32 -0.68 -8.98
N THR A 311 14.49 -0.67 -7.94
CA THR A 311 14.93 -0.68 -6.55
C THR A 311 14.34 -1.91 -5.85
N SER A 312 15.06 -2.49 -4.89
CA SER A 312 14.54 -3.56 -4.04
C SER A 312 13.19 -3.17 -3.43
N ALA A 313 12.20 -4.05 -3.56
CA ALA A 313 10.88 -3.82 -2.99
C ALA A 313 10.94 -3.63 -1.46
N ALA A 314 11.92 -4.27 -0.79
CA ALA A 314 12.12 -4.11 0.64
C ALA A 314 12.55 -2.67 0.99
N ILE A 315 13.53 -2.13 0.27
CA ILE A 315 14.03 -0.77 0.46
C ILE A 315 12.93 0.26 0.13
N ALA A 316 12.26 0.08 -1.02
CA ALA A 316 11.17 0.95 -1.44
C ALA A 316 10.02 0.98 -0.42
N ARG A 317 9.64 -0.20 0.12
CA ARG A 317 8.60 -0.29 1.15
C ARG A 317 9.02 0.39 2.45
N THR A 318 10.25 0.19 2.89
CA THR A 318 10.76 0.84 4.11
C THR A 318 10.73 2.36 3.99
N PHE A 319 11.21 2.89 2.87
CA PHE A 319 11.13 4.32 2.56
C PHE A 319 9.68 4.81 2.60
N ALA A 320 8.78 4.12 1.90
CA ALA A 320 7.39 4.53 1.78
C ALA A 320 6.64 4.49 3.12
N LEU A 321 6.85 3.45 3.94
CA LEU A 321 6.24 3.39 5.28
C LEU A 321 6.72 4.50 6.19
N LYS A 322 8.02 4.85 6.12
CA LYS A 322 8.56 5.97 6.92
C LYS A 322 8.03 7.31 6.44
N LEU A 323 7.93 7.52 5.13
CA LEU A 323 7.35 8.72 4.58
C LEU A 323 5.87 8.85 4.98
N ALA A 324 5.11 7.76 4.93
CA ALA A 324 3.70 7.75 5.34
C ALA A 324 3.50 8.16 6.81
N THR A 325 4.45 7.85 7.71
CA THR A 325 4.35 8.29 9.13
C THR A 325 4.51 9.80 9.33
N GLN A 326 4.97 10.53 8.32
CA GLN A 326 5.09 11.99 8.37
C GLN A 326 3.79 12.69 7.93
N ILE A 327 2.82 11.94 7.40
CA ILE A 327 1.58 12.48 6.84
C ILE A 327 0.50 12.44 7.91
N ASP A 328 -0.01 13.62 8.24
CA ASP A 328 -1.17 13.73 9.14
C ASP A 328 -2.48 13.70 8.34
N ILE A 329 -3.24 12.63 8.53
CA ILE A 329 -4.60 12.46 7.99
C ILE A 329 -5.66 12.41 9.08
N SER A 330 -5.30 12.67 10.34
CA SER A 330 -6.18 12.45 11.50
C SER A 330 -7.43 13.33 11.52
N SER A 331 -7.40 14.45 10.81
CA SER A 331 -8.53 15.39 10.72
C SER A 331 -9.61 14.98 9.70
N PHE A 332 -9.38 13.92 8.92
CA PHE A 332 -10.26 13.50 7.84
C PHE A 332 -10.47 11.98 7.88
N PRO A 333 -11.59 11.48 7.34
CA PRO A 333 -11.87 10.06 7.29
C PRO A 333 -11.09 9.38 6.15
N PHE A 334 -9.77 9.51 6.17
CA PHE A 334 -8.89 8.93 5.16
C PHE A 334 -8.10 7.77 5.72
N GLN A 335 -7.72 6.87 4.83
CA GLN A 335 -6.72 5.83 5.06
C GLN A 335 -5.62 5.94 4.01
N ILE A 336 -4.40 5.56 4.38
CA ILE A 336 -3.27 5.51 3.45
C ILE A 336 -2.81 4.06 3.31
N GLU A 337 -2.83 3.56 2.10
CA GLU A 337 -2.18 2.31 1.74
C GLU A 337 -0.88 2.59 0.99
N VAL A 338 0.14 1.77 1.26
CA VAL A 338 1.48 1.97 0.71
C VAL A 338 1.83 0.83 -0.23
N PHE A 339 2.22 1.15 -1.45
CA PHE A 339 2.78 0.20 -2.39
C PHE A 339 4.29 0.43 -2.55
N PRO A 340 5.12 -0.64 -2.48
CA PRO A 340 4.76 -2.06 -2.43
C PRO A 340 4.17 -2.49 -1.08
N LYS A 341 3.06 -3.25 -1.12
CA LYS A 341 2.45 -3.84 0.09
C LYS A 341 3.27 -5.02 0.63
N GLN A 342 4.11 -5.59 -0.19
CA GLN A 342 4.95 -6.75 0.14
C GLN A 342 6.35 -6.59 -0.47
N THR A 343 7.30 -7.35 0.04
CA THR A 343 8.71 -7.24 -0.36
C THR A 343 9.16 -8.38 -1.26
N ARG A 344 8.40 -9.47 -1.28
CA ARG A 344 8.70 -10.67 -2.07
C ARG A 344 7.43 -11.32 -2.59
N THR A 345 7.56 -11.95 -3.75
CA THR A 345 6.54 -12.81 -4.36
C THR A 345 7.19 -14.12 -4.79
N SER A 346 6.38 -15.16 -4.97
CA SER A 346 6.82 -16.43 -5.59
C SER A 346 6.33 -16.51 -7.04
N THR A 347 6.72 -17.56 -7.73
CA THR A 347 6.25 -17.82 -9.10
C THR A 347 4.73 -18.01 -9.18
N ASN A 348 4.11 -18.52 -8.11
CA ASN A 348 2.68 -18.82 -8.05
C ASN A 348 1.87 -17.75 -7.28
N ASN A 349 2.53 -16.77 -6.67
CA ASN A 349 1.88 -15.66 -5.98
C ASN A 349 2.32 -14.35 -6.65
N PHE A 350 1.37 -13.69 -7.31
CA PHE A 350 1.65 -12.46 -8.07
C PHE A 350 1.81 -11.23 -7.17
N GLY A 351 1.31 -11.31 -5.94
CA GLY A 351 1.31 -10.21 -5.00
C GLY A 351 0.15 -9.23 -5.18
N ASN A 352 0.28 -8.06 -4.57
CA ASN A 352 -0.73 -7.02 -4.67
C ASN A 352 -0.65 -6.32 -6.01
N LEU A 353 -1.81 -6.01 -6.54
CA LEU A 353 -1.95 -5.24 -7.79
C LEU A 353 -2.46 -3.82 -7.50
N ILE A 354 -2.21 -2.93 -8.44
CA ILE A 354 -2.86 -1.63 -8.52
C ILE A 354 -3.50 -1.49 -9.90
N LYS A 355 -4.63 -0.79 -9.97
CA LYS A 355 -5.25 -0.44 -11.25
C LYS A 355 -4.28 0.44 -12.06
N LEU A 356 -4.05 0.11 -13.32
CA LEU A 356 -3.26 0.96 -14.20
C LEU A 356 -3.93 2.32 -14.39
N PRO A 357 -3.17 3.42 -14.37
CA PRO A 357 -3.70 4.77 -14.52
C PRO A 357 -4.27 5.09 -15.90
N GLY A 358 -5.11 6.11 -15.97
CA GLY A 358 -5.72 6.58 -17.23
C GLY A 358 -6.86 5.71 -17.76
N GLY A 359 -7.18 4.60 -17.09
CA GLY A 359 -8.29 3.73 -17.42
C GLY A 359 -9.58 4.10 -16.67
N VAL A 360 -10.70 3.53 -17.13
CA VAL A 360 -12.00 3.70 -16.51
C VAL A 360 -12.10 2.85 -15.25
N HIS A 361 -12.52 3.44 -14.14
CA HIS A 361 -12.89 2.71 -12.93
C HIS A 361 -14.28 2.11 -13.14
N ARG A 362 -14.39 0.77 -13.24
CA ARG A 362 -15.61 0.09 -13.71
C ARG A 362 -16.82 0.27 -12.81
N PHE A 363 -16.60 0.55 -11.53
CA PHE A 363 -17.70 0.77 -10.59
C PHE A 363 -18.29 2.19 -10.74
N SER A 364 -17.44 3.23 -10.74
CA SER A 364 -17.86 4.63 -10.84
C SER A 364 -18.12 5.08 -12.28
N GLY A 365 -17.60 4.37 -13.29
CA GLY A 365 -17.61 4.81 -14.68
C GLY A 365 -16.61 5.94 -14.99
N LEU A 366 -15.95 6.50 -13.98
CA LEU A 366 -15.06 7.64 -14.14
C LEU A 366 -13.65 7.20 -14.56
N LYS A 367 -12.98 8.08 -15.29
CA LYS A 367 -11.61 7.90 -15.73
C LYS A 367 -10.64 8.45 -14.70
N SER A 368 -9.54 7.73 -14.43
CA SER A 368 -8.51 8.31 -13.59
C SER A 368 -7.73 9.40 -14.34
N THR A 369 -7.34 10.45 -13.61
CA THR A 369 -6.76 11.66 -14.19
C THR A 369 -5.55 12.10 -13.37
N PHE A 370 -4.49 12.53 -14.06
CA PHE A 370 -3.29 13.03 -13.42
C PHE A 370 -3.29 14.54 -13.19
N PHE A 371 -2.58 14.94 -12.14
CA PHE A 371 -2.39 16.32 -11.73
C PHE A 371 -0.94 16.56 -11.31
N THR A 372 -0.53 17.81 -11.43
CA THR A 372 0.60 18.39 -10.70
C THR A 372 0.06 19.30 -9.60
N LEU A 373 0.85 19.49 -8.56
CA LEU A 373 0.53 20.46 -7.52
C LEU A 373 1.36 21.71 -7.75
N THR A 374 0.70 22.85 -7.99
CA THR A 374 1.33 24.15 -8.28
C THR A 374 0.69 25.19 -7.38
N ASP A 375 1.49 25.87 -6.58
CA ASP A 375 1.02 26.91 -5.65
C ASP A 375 -0.16 26.48 -4.77
N GLY A 376 -0.18 25.21 -4.38
CA GLY A 376 -1.21 24.62 -3.52
C GLY A 376 -2.48 24.18 -4.23
N ALA A 377 -2.56 24.27 -5.55
CA ALA A 377 -3.69 23.85 -6.37
C ALA A 377 -3.33 22.65 -7.26
N LEU A 378 -4.29 21.77 -7.49
CA LEU A 378 -4.17 20.66 -8.45
C LEU A 378 -4.39 21.19 -9.87
N GLU A 379 -3.37 21.08 -10.71
CA GLU A 379 -3.45 21.42 -12.13
C GLU A 379 -3.45 20.15 -12.98
N PRO A 380 -4.38 20.01 -13.93
CA PRO A 380 -4.44 18.83 -14.80
C PRO A 380 -3.12 18.58 -15.53
N LEU A 381 -2.65 17.34 -15.49
CA LEU A 381 -1.46 16.88 -16.20
C LEU A 381 -1.88 15.90 -17.29
N PRO A 382 -1.82 16.28 -18.59
CA PRO A 382 -2.09 15.33 -19.67
C PRO A 382 -1.16 14.11 -19.57
N LEU A 383 -1.70 12.92 -19.76
CA LEU A 383 -0.93 11.66 -19.74
C LEU A 383 0.21 11.69 -20.75
N SER A 384 -0.04 12.24 -21.95
CA SER A 384 1.01 12.42 -22.98
C SER A 384 2.18 13.28 -22.51
N SER A 385 1.92 14.30 -21.70
CA SER A 385 2.96 15.15 -21.12
C SER A 385 3.75 14.41 -20.04
N LEU A 386 3.08 13.67 -19.17
CA LEU A 386 3.72 12.80 -18.18
C LEU A 386 4.63 11.76 -18.85
N LEU A 387 4.14 11.09 -19.89
CA LEU A 387 4.88 10.03 -20.58
C LEU A 387 6.07 10.55 -21.39
N LYS A 388 6.05 11.82 -21.84
CA LYS A 388 7.20 12.45 -22.50
C LYS A 388 8.29 12.85 -21.53
N LYS A 389 7.92 13.29 -20.31
CA LYS A 389 8.87 13.81 -19.33
C LYS A 389 8.40 13.46 -17.89
N PRO A 390 8.49 12.18 -17.51
CA PRO A 390 8.14 11.79 -16.14
C PRO A 390 9.15 12.36 -15.12
N PRO A 391 8.71 12.73 -13.92
CA PRO A 391 9.60 13.17 -12.84
C PRO A 391 10.26 11.93 -12.20
N LEU A 392 11.38 11.50 -12.77
CA LEU A 392 12.12 10.33 -12.29
C LEU A 392 13.04 10.71 -11.12
N ILE A 393 12.97 9.93 -10.05
CA ILE A 393 13.84 10.03 -8.89
C ILE A 393 15.11 9.25 -9.17
N SER A 394 16.26 9.93 -9.11
CA SER A 394 17.56 9.27 -9.30
C SER A 394 17.91 8.36 -8.10
N PRO A 395 18.75 7.34 -8.28
CA PRO A 395 19.21 6.50 -7.16
C PRO A 395 19.87 7.30 -6.03
N SER A 396 20.61 8.36 -6.36
CA SER A 396 21.25 9.25 -5.38
C SER A 396 20.24 10.03 -4.56
N ASP A 397 19.22 10.61 -5.21
CA ASP A 397 18.19 11.39 -4.53
C ASP A 397 17.32 10.51 -3.66
N PHE A 398 16.98 9.32 -4.16
CA PHE A 398 16.23 8.31 -3.40
C PHE A 398 16.99 7.87 -2.14
N LEU A 399 18.29 7.59 -2.27
CA LEU A 399 19.14 7.18 -1.16
C LEU A 399 19.29 8.32 -0.14
N SER A 400 19.50 9.55 -0.61
CA SER A 400 19.59 10.73 0.24
C SER A 400 18.32 10.94 1.07
N ALA A 401 17.16 10.83 0.43
CA ALA A 401 15.88 10.94 1.11
C ALA A 401 15.66 9.80 2.12
N LEU A 402 16.02 8.57 1.76
CA LEU A 402 15.94 7.42 2.66
C LEU A 402 16.81 7.62 3.91
N CYS A 403 18.07 8.09 3.75
CA CYS A 403 18.97 8.38 4.86
C CYS A 403 18.43 9.52 5.75
N SER A 404 17.83 10.54 5.17
CA SER A 404 17.24 11.66 5.92
C SER A 404 16.02 11.25 6.76
N LEU A 405 15.23 10.29 6.28
CA LEU A 405 14.11 9.70 7.02
C LEU A 405 14.58 8.72 8.12
N GLN A 406 15.87 8.41 8.16
CA GLN A 406 16.50 7.51 9.14
C GLN A 406 17.75 8.14 9.72
N PRO A 407 17.64 9.11 10.67
CA PRO A 407 18.80 9.76 11.25
C PRO A 407 19.74 8.82 11.99
N ASP A 408 19.30 7.64 12.41
CA ASP A 408 20.14 6.59 13.00
C ASP A 408 20.92 5.78 11.96
N PHE A 409 20.68 5.99 10.68
CA PHE A 409 21.46 5.47 9.58
C PHE A 409 22.65 6.43 9.37
N SER A 410 23.78 6.17 10.02
CA SER A 410 24.96 6.97 9.73
C SER A 410 25.36 6.77 8.26
N CYS A 411 25.19 7.81 7.44
CA CYS A 411 25.68 7.85 6.05
C CYS A 411 27.19 7.49 5.96
N ASN A 412 27.92 7.56 7.07
CA ASN A 412 29.31 7.18 7.17
C ASN A 412 29.57 5.68 6.90
N THR A 413 28.56 4.81 7.05
CA THR A 413 28.68 3.40 6.66
C THR A 413 28.57 3.19 5.16
N LEU A 414 27.97 4.13 4.43
CA LEU A 414 27.86 4.06 2.96
C LEU A 414 29.10 4.63 2.28
N ASP A 415 29.78 5.63 2.86
CA ASP A 415 31.05 6.12 2.31
C ASP A 415 32.20 5.13 2.53
N SER A 416 32.22 4.41 3.67
CA SER A 416 33.17 3.30 3.87
C SER A 416 32.83 2.08 3.00
N SER A 417 31.57 1.89 2.61
CA SER A 417 31.18 0.89 1.62
C SER A 417 31.44 1.35 0.18
N ARG A 418 31.44 2.65 -0.13
CA ARG A 418 31.84 3.13 -1.47
C ARG A 418 33.26 2.77 -1.83
N GLU A 419 34.20 2.79 -0.87
CA GLU A 419 35.56 2.35 -1.12
C GLU A 419 35.69 0.82 -1.22
N ASN A 420 34.83 0.05 -0.51
CA ASN A 420 34.79 -1.41 -0.60
C ASN A 420 33.91 -1.91 -1.77
N TYR A 421 32.91 -1.11 -2.23
CA TYR A 421 32.09 -1.45 -3.39
C TYR A 421 32.82 -1.36 -4.72
N GLN A 422 34.00 -0.72 -4.77
CA GLN A 422 34.86 -0.73 -5.96
C GLN A 422 35.74 -1.99 -6.07
N THR A 423 35.83 -2.82 -5.04
CA THR A 423 36.70 -4.02 -5.02
C THR A 423 35.97 -5.35 -4.84
N GLU A 424 34.74 -5.35 -4.34
CA GLU A 424 33.90 -6.54 -4.35
C GLU A 424 32.66 -6.26 -5.21
N ASN A 425 32.50 -7.04 -6.28
CA ASN A 425 31.33 -7.06 -7.16
C ASN A 425 30.06 -7.45 -6.38
N VAL A 426 29.56 -6.59 -5.52
CA VAL A 426 28.16 -6.58 -5.17
C VAL A 426 27.47 -5.85 -6.31
N ASN A 427 27.16 -6.60 -7.34
CA ASN A 427 26.27 -6.19 -8.40
C ASN A 427 24.92 -5.83 -7.76
N ILE A 428 24.73 -4.55 -7.38
CA ILE A 428 23.45 -3.93 -7.67
C ILE A 428 23.41 -3.95 -9.19
N SER A 429 22.92 -5.06 -9.75
CA SER A 429 22.89 -5.27 -11.19
C SER A 429 21.93 -4.25 -11.79
N ILE A 430 22.51 -3.13 -12.19
CA ILE A 430 21.97 -2.29 -13.24
C ILE A 430 22.12 -3.13 -14.49
N ILE A 431 21.14 -3.96 -14.78
CA ILE A 431 21.00 -4.60 -16.08
C ILE A 431 20.07 -3.69 -16.86
N PRO A 432 20.56 -2.97 -17.88
CA PRO A 432 19.68 -2.37 -18.87
C PRO A 432 18.82 -3.49 -19.44
N ALA A 433 17.52 -3.26 -19.58
CA ALA A 433 16.66 -4.17 -20.31
C ALA A 433 17.20 -4.28 -21.72
N GLU A 434 17.81 -5.41 -22.07
CA GLU A 434 18.07 -5.75 -23.46
C GLU A 434 16.71 -5.91 -24.16
N PRO A 435 16.53 -5.33 -25.34
CA PRO A 435 15.34 -5.61 -26.14
C PRO A 435 15.37 -7.09 -26.51
N SER A 436 14.36 -7.82 -26.09
CA SER A 436 14.14 -9.19 -26.57
C SER A 436 13.89 -9.19 -28.06
N PRO A 437 14.39 -10.21 -28.80
CA PRO A 437 14.30 -10.29 -30.24
C PRO A 437 12.86 -10.44 -30.75
#